data_6bb3f866281e8995f8d48933ba369c7f
#
_entry.id   6bb3f866281e8995f8d48933ba369c7f
#
_cell.length_a   1.000
_cell.length_b   1.000
_cell.length_c   1.000
_cell.angle_alpha   90.00
_cell.angle_beta   90.00
_cell.angle_gamma   90.00
#
_symmetry.space_group_name_H-M   'P 1'
#
loop_
_entity.id
_entity.type
_entity.pdbx_description
1 polymer ?
#
loop_
_entity_poly.entity_id
_entity_poly.type
_entity_poly.pdbx_seq_one_letter_code
_entity_poly.pdbx_strand_id
1 'polypeptide(L)'
;KHIPASFYKNLLPKIYHDFNKELFTVGEYWHGDVYHLEKYLKEVNFEMSLFDVPLHYHFYDASHNENYDFSHIFDQTLVSMYPSNAVTFVDNHDTEPSQSLASFIPDWFKGHAYCLTLLRKAGYPCVFYGDLEGIDYENISSKKEMLQQLLSLRKQYNEGNQEDYFNHPHLIGWIRRTQTKAMAIIMTNSTGGIKSMYVGKEDRHCYYVNVFNGYQRVLINEDGYGDFYCEDKNFAVYVKE
;
A
#
# COMPACT_ATOMS: atom_id res chain seq x y z
N LYS A 1 -3.29 -7.06 21.14
CA LYS A 1 -3.50 -6.09 22.23
C LYS A 1 -3.30 -6.77 23.58
N HIS A 2 -2.20 -6.46 24.26
CA HIS A 2 -1.91 -6.98 25.60
C HIS A 2 -1.95 -5.88 26.67
N ILE A 3 -1.82 -4.60 26.27
CA ILE A 3 -1.76 -3.46 27.17
C ILE A 3 -3.03 -2.61 27.03
N PRO A 4 -3.70 -2.26 28.14
CA PRO A 4 -4.87 -1.38 28.12
C PRO A 4 -4.54 0.01 27.54
N ALA A 5 -5.47 0.60 26.81
CA ALA A 5 -5.33 1.94 26.25
C ALA A 5 -5.04 3.01 27.32
N SER A 6 -5.62 2.86 28.52
CA SER A 6 -5.37 3.76 29.65
C SER A 6 -3.89 3.88 30.05
N PHE A 7 -3.09 2.84 29.84
CA PHE A 7 -1.65 2.89 30.09
C PHE A 7 -0.98 3.89 29.14
N TYR A 8 -1.21 3.74 27.82
CA TYR A 8 -0.61 4.63 26.82
C TYR A 8 -1.16 6.05 26.90
N LYS A 9 -2.46 6.21 27.14
CA LYS A 9 -3.08 7.52 27.35
C LYS A 9 -2.39 8.32 28.46
N ASN A 10 -1.90 7.64 29.51
CA ASN A 10 -1.20 8.29 30.61
C ASN A 10 0.32 8.41 30.38
N LEU A 11 0.90 7.50 29.60
CA LEU A 11 2.36 7.43 29.38
C LEU A 11 2.82 8.38 28.29
N LEU A 12 2.14 8.41 27.13
CA LEU A 12 2.62 9.17 25.97
C LEU A 12 2.76 10.69 26.23
N PRO A 13 1.80 11.37 26.89
CA PRO A 13 1.97 12.79 27.23
C PRO A 13 3.17 13.05 28.14
N LYS A 14 3.49 12.13 29.06
CA LYS A 14 4.68 12.27 29.92
C LYS A 14 5.97 12.14 29.12
N ILE A 15 6.03 11.15 28.21
CA ILE A 15 7.19 10.96 27.33
C ILE A 15 7.39 12.23 26.48
N TYR A 16 6.32 12.76 25.87
CA TYR A 16 6.40 13.98 25.05
C TYR A 16 6.88 15.20 25.85
N HIS A 17 6.38 15.34 27.08
CA HIS A 17 6.83 16.39 27.98
C HIS A 17 8.31 16.23 28.37
N ASP A 18 8.72 15.03 28.78
CA ASP A 18 10.07 14.76 29.29
C ASP A 18 11.15 14.89 28.21
N PHE A 19 10.81 14.53 26.97
CA PHE A 19 11.70 14.65 25.81
C PHE A 19 11.52 15.98 25.04
N ASN A 20 10.53 16.79 25.41
CA ASN A 20 10.13 17.99 24.67
C ASN A 20 9.95 17.75 23.16
N LYS A 21 9.38 16.58 22.82
CA LYS A 21 9.23 16.11 21.43
C LYS A 21 8.09 15.14 21.31
N GLU A 22 7.21 15.36 20.34
CA GLU A 22 6.29 14.34 19.86
C GLU A 22 7.06 13.21 19.16
N LEU A 23 6.85 11.97 19.60
CA LEU A 23 7.45 10.79 19.00
C LEU A 23 6.40 10.04 18.20
N PHE A 24 6.77 9.63 16.99
CA PHE A 24 5.93 8.69 16.24
C PHE A 24 5.82 7.38 17.03
N THR A 25 4.59 7.03 17.41
CA THR A 25 4.29 5.86 18.21
C THR A 25 3.37 4.94 17.43
N VAL A 26 3.73 3.67 17.33
CA VAL A 26 2.91 2.65 16.69
C VAL A 26 2.65 1.50 17.67
N GLY A 27 1.41 1.03 17.70
CA GLY A 27 0.99 -0.13 18.48
C GLY A 27 0.49 -1.25 17.59
N GLU A 28 0.65 -2.47 18.05
CA GLU A 28 0.04 -3.64 17.47
C GLU A 28 -1.24 -3.99 18.24
N TYR A 29 -2.36 -3.95 17.51
CA TYR A 29 -3.62 -4.51 17.96
C TYR A 29 -4.13 -5.46 16.87
N TRP A 30 -3.78 -6.74 16.97
CA TRP A 30 -4.12 -7.73 15.96
C TRP A 30 -5.62 -8.05 15.97
N HIS A 31 -6.35 -7.42 15.09
CA HIS A 31 -7.78 -7.63 14.91
C HIS A 31 -8.21 -7.26 13.48
N GLY A 32 -8.97 -8.16 12.81
CA GLY A 32 -9.42 -7.96 11.42
C GLY A 32 -10.59 -6.97 11.28
N ASP A 33 -11.29 -6.64 12.36
CA ASP A 33 -12.39 -5.67 12.34
C ASP A 33 -11.85 -4.28 12.73
N VAL A 34 -11.94 -3.34 11.81
CA VAL A 34 -11.46 -1.96 11.96
C VAL A 34 -12.11 -1.23 13.15
N TYR A 35 -13.32 -1.55 13.52
CA TYR A 35 -14.00 -0.89 14.64
C TYR A 35 -13.37 -1.19 16.01
N HIS A 36 -12.67 -2.33 16.14
CA HIS A 36 -11.85 -2.62 17.33
C HIS A 36 -10.61 -1.72 17.39
N LEU A 37 -9.96 -1.48 16.25
CA LEU A 37 -8.83 -0.58 16.14
C LEU A 37 -9.27 0.86 16.40
N GLU A 38 -10.35 1.28 15.77
CA GLU A 38 -10.98 2.60 15.99
C GLU A 38 -11.28 2.86 17.47
N LYS A 39 -11.92 1.89 18.13
CA LYS A 39 -12.23 2.00 19.56
C LYS A 39 -10.96 2.22 20.38
N TYR A 40 -9.90 1.47 20.10
CA TYR A 40 -8.63 1.62 20.80
C TYR A 40 -7.98 2.98 20.54
N LEU A 41 -7.99 3.48 19.29
CA LEU A 41 -7.50 4.81 18.96
C LEU A 41 -8.27 5.91 19.68
N LYS A 42 -9.60 5.81 19.77
CA LYS A 42 -10.43 6.74 20.55
C LYS A 42 -10.08 6.71 22.05
N GLU A 43 -9.85 5.53 22.61
CA GLU A 43 -9.46 5.37 24.01
C GLU A 43 -8.09 6.00 24.34
N VAL A 44 -7.14 5.99 23.39
CA VAL A 44 -5.83 6.67 23.52
C VAL A 44 -5.81 8.10 22.97
N ASN A 45 -6.97 8.69 22.66
CA ASN A 45 -7.11 10.03 22.08
C ASN A 45 -6.34 10.25 20.77
N PHE A 46 -6.17 9.19 19.95
CA PHE A 46 -5.38 9.23 18.71
C PHE A 46 -3.90 9.64 18.88
N GLU A 47 -3.34 9.50 20.08
CA GLU A 47 -1.95 9.81 20.38
C GLU A 47 -0.94 8.79 19.81
N MET A 48 -1.41 7.75 19.15
CA MET A 48 -0.59 6.74 18.50
C MET A 48 -1.21 6.25 17.19
N SER A 49 -0.40 5.61 16.38
CA SER A 49 -0.84 4.86 15.20
C SER A 49 -0.98 3.37 15.53
N LEU A 50 -1.74 2.65 14.70
CA LEU A 50 -1.83 1.18 14.77
C LEU A 50 -1.48 0.57 13.41
N PHE A 51 -0.98 -0.66 13.42
CA PHE A 51 -0.88 -1.47 12.22
C PHE A 51 -2.26 -1.75 11.65
N ASP A 52 -2.42 -1.57 10.32
CA ASP A 52 -3.68 -1.79 9.60
C ASP A 52 -3.88 -3.29 9.30
N VAL A 53 -4.24 -4.04 10.33
CA VAL A 53 -4.48 -5.48 10.23
C VAL A 53 -5.66 -5.80 9.30
N PRO A 54 -6.77 -5.02 9.26
CA PRO A 54 -7.80 -5.20 8.24
C PRO A 54 -7.27 -5.18 6.81
N LEU A 55 -6.41 -4.22 6.46
CA LEU A 55 -5.80 -4.14 5.13
C LEU A 55 -4.92 -5.36 4.82
N HIS A 56 -4.13 -5.84 5.79
CA HIS A 56 -3.37 -7.07 5.64
C HIS A 56 -4.26 -8.27 5.28
N TYR A 57 -5.40 -8.43 5.98
CA TYR A 57 -6.36 -9.50 5.66
C TYR A 57 -7.02 -9.32 4.29
N HIS A 58 -7.29 -8.08 3.86
CA HIS A 58 -7.75 -7.82 2.49
C HIS A 58 -6.70 -8.27 1.45
N PHE A 59 -5.42 -8.04 1.68
CA PHE A 59 -4.36 -8.56 0.81
C PHE A 59 -4.34 -10.09 0.80
N TYR A 60 -4.48 -10.71 1.97
CA TYR A 60 -4.54 -12.16 2.09
C TYR A 60 -5.72 -12.74 1.30
N ASP A 61 -6.93 -12.22 1.53
CA ASP A 61 -8.14 -12.66 0.85
C ASP A 61 -8.07 -12.44 -0.66
N ALA A 62 -7.61 -11.26 -1.11
CA ALA A 62 -7.45 -10.94 -2.53
C ALA A 62 -6.43 -11.86 -3.23
N SER A 63 -5.44 -12.36 -2.50
CA SER A 63 -4.42 -13.27 -3.03
C SER A 63 -4.85 -14.75 -3.09
N HIS A 64 -5.91 -15.13 -2.36
CA HIS A 64 -6.39 -16.51 -2.25
C HIS A 64 -7.78 -16.73 -2.87
N ASN A 65 -8.54 -15.66 -3.11
CA ASN A 65 -9.89 -15.71 -3.67
C ASN A 65 -9.92 -15.06 -5.06
N GLU A 66 -10.06 -15.83 -6.10
CA GLU A 66 -10.14 -15.34 -7.49
C GLU A 66 -11.38 -14.46 -7.77
N ASN A 67 -12.42 -14.58 -6.94
CA ASN A 67 -13.63 -13.74 -7.02
C ASN A 67 -13.58 -12.50 -6.12
N TYR A 68 -12.45 -12.23 -5.47
CA TYR A 68 -12.31 -11.04 -4.62
C TYR A 68 -12.46 -9.77 -5.47
N ASP A 69 -13.41 -8.91 -5.08
CA ASP A 69 -13.60 -7.60 -5.72
C ASP A 69 -12.48 -6.65 -5.28
N PHE A 70 -11.50 -6.49 -6.16
CA PHE A 70 -10.29 -5.71 -5.89
C PHE A 70 -10.57 -4.21 -5.77
N SER A 71 -11.71 -3.73 -6.30
CA SER A 71 -12.11 -2.33 -6.15
C SER A 71 -12.45 -1.95 -4.70
N HIS A 72 -12.74 -2.94 -3.84
CA HIS A 72 -13.05 -2.80 -2.41
C HIS A 72 -11.87 -3.07 -1.47
N ILE A 73 -10.64 -3.13 -1.99
CA ILE A 73 -9.43 -3.49 -1.23
C ILE A 73 -9.16 -2.61 0.00
N PHE A 74 -9.70 -1.38 0.01
CA PHE A 74 -9.55 -0.44 1.12
C PHE A 74 -10.82 -0.28 1.97
N ASP A 75 -11.90 -0.98 1.67
CA ASP A 75 -13.13 -0.86 2.43
C ASP A 75 -12.92 -1.37 3.86
N GLN A 76 -13.46 -0.65 4.85
CA GLN A 76 -13.34 -1.01 6.26
C GLN A 76 -11.89 -1.26 6.74
N THR A 77 -10.92 -0.54 6.18
CA THR A 77 -9.52 -0.56 6.62
C THR A 77 -9.21 0.65 7.51
N LEU A 78 -8.16 0.52 8.33
CA LEU A 78 -7.76 1.64 9.18
C LEU A 78 -7.27 2.83 8.35
N VAL A 79 -6.55 2.58 7.27
CA VAL A 79 -6.02 3.63 6.39
C VAL A 79 -7.12 4.39 5.66
N SER A 80 -8.26 3.77 5.36
CA SER A 80 -9.40 4.47 4.77
C SER A 80 -10.14 5.35 5.76
N MET A 81 -10.22 4.93 7.03
CA MET A 81 -10.94 5.66 8.08
C MET A 81 -10.06 6.70 8.79
N TYR A 82 -8.81 6.35 9.10
CA TYR A 82 -7.88 7.16 9.89
C TYR A 82 -6.48 7.14 9.30
N PRO A 83 -6.27 7.74 8.11
CA PRO A 83 -5.00 7.65 7.37
C PRO A 83 -3.79 8.16 8.14
N SER A 84 -3.98 9.14 9.04
CA SER A 84 -2.90 9.68 9.88
C SER A 84 -2.53 8.80 11.09
N ASN A 85 -3.32 7.76 11.37
CA ASN A 85 -3.08 6.83 12.46
C ASN A 85 -2.92 5.38 11.97
N ALA A 86 -2.81 5.17 10.67
CA ALA A 86 -2.66 3.86 10.08
C ALA A 86 -1.23 3.58 9.62
N VAL A 87 -0.62 2.51 10.13
CA VAL A 87 0.62 1.95 9.60
C VAL A 87 0.25 0.79 8.68
N THR A 88 0.37 1.01 7.38
CA THR A 88 0.10 -0.02 6.36
C THR A 88 1.29 -0.95 6.22
N PHE A 89 1.05 -2.24 6.08
CA PHE A 89 2.09 -3.27 5.95
C PHE A 89 1.59 -4.44 5.10
N VAL A 90 2.49 -5.25 4.60
CA VAL A 90 2.17 -6.45 3.82
C VAL A 90 2.24 -7.67 4.72
N ASP A 91 3.38 -7.92 5.31
CA ASP A 91 3.62 -9.01 6.27
C ASP A 91 4.48 -8.55 7.45
N ASN A 92 4.57 -9.38 8.47
CA ASN A 92 5.47 -9.26 9.60
C ASN A 92 5.95 -10.65 10.06
N HIS A 93 6.75 -10.71 11.13
CA HIS A 93 7.30 -11.96 11.66
C HIS A 93 6.24 -12.93 12.22
N ASP A 94 5.06 -12.45 12.60
CA ASP A 94 3.97 -13.29 13.11
C ASP A 94 3.08 -13.86 12.01
N THR A 95 3.10 -13.27 10.79
CA THR A 95 2.33 -13.75 9.63
C THR A 95 3.05 -14.82 8.81
N GLU A 96 4.33 -15.08 9.09
CA GLU A 96 5.11 -16.13 8.42
C GLU A 96 4.42 -17.50 8.48
N PRO A 97 4.65 -18.41 7.50
CA PRO A 97 3.91 -19.66 7.39
C PRO A 97 3.97 -20.56 8.63
N SER A 98 5.07 -20.53 9.39
CA SER A 98 5.25 -21.34 10.60
C SER A 98 4.78 -20.65 11.88
N GLN A 99 4.28 -19.42 11.82
CA GLN A 99 3.92 -18.63 12.98
C GLN A 99 2.44 -18.74 13.35
N SER A 100 2.07 -18.23 14.54
CA SER A 100 0.73 -18.37 15.11
C SER A 100 -0.36 -17.58 14.36
N LEU A 101 0.01 -16.53 13.63
CA LEU A 101 -0.87 -15.69 12.84
C LEU A 101 -0.69 -15.93 11.33
N ALA A 102 -0.23 -17.13 10.96
CA ALA A 102 0.11 -17.50 9.59
C ALA A 102 -0.95 -17.02 8.56
N SER A 103 -0.62 -15.95 7.88
CA SER A 103 -1.43 -15.31 6.83
C SER A 103 -0.52 -14.63 5.80
N PHE A 104 0.62 -15.29 5.50
CA PHE A 104 1.66 -14.75 4.62
C PHE A 104 1.13 -14.53 3.20
N ILE A 105 1.42 -13.36 2.65
CA ILE A 105 0.99 -13.01 1.30
C ILE A 105 1.83 -13.77 0.28
N PRO A 106 1.22 -14.53 -0.66
CA PRO A 106 1.96 -15.30 -1.64
C PRO A 106 2.75 -14.41 -2.61
N ASP A 107 3.84 -14.97 -3.14
CA ASP A 107 4.83 -14.26 -3.97
C ASP A 107 4.21 -13.49 -5.14
N TRP A 108 3.23 -14.07 -5.81
CA TRP A 108 2.59 -13.44 -6.96
C TRP A 108 1.85 -12.14 -6.60
N PHE A 109 1.37 -12.01 -5.35
CA PHE A 109 0.62 -10.85 -4.91
C PHE A 109 1.48 -9.83 -4.15
N LYS A 110 2.73 -10.17 -3.79
CA LYS A 110 3.63 -9.26 -3.06
C LYS A 110 3.79 -7.90 -3.75
N GLY A 111 3.98 -7.90 -5.07
CA GLY A 111 4.10 -6.66 -5.83
C GLY A 111 2.85 -5.79 -5.78
N HIS A 112 1.65 -6.40 -5.86
CA HIS A 112 0.37 -5.70 -5.70
C HIS A 112 0.26 -5.06 -4.31
N ALA A 113 0.47 -5.85 -3.26
CA ALA A 113 0.36 -5.41 -1.88
C ALA A 113 1.37 -4.28 -1.56
N TYR A 114 2.61 -4.40 -2.04
CA TYR A 114 3.61 -3.34 -1.84
C TYR A 114 3.35 -2.09 -2.68
N CYS A 115 2.78 -2.18 -3.88
CA CYS A 115 2.31 -1.00 -4.62
C CYS A 115 1.19 -0.28 -3.85
N LEU A 116 0.19 -1.03 -3.33
CA LEU A 116 -0.91 -0.50 -2.53
C LEU A 116 -0.44 0.09 -1.19
N THR A 117 0.65 -0.41 -0.63
CA THR A 117 1.24 0.09 0.62
C THR A 117 2.16 1.28 0.38
N LEU A 118 3.07 1.19 -0.60
CA LEU A 118 4.16 2.17 -0.79
C LEU A 118 3.79 3.33 -1.71
N LEU A 119 2.96 3.11 -2.74
CA LEU A 119 2.73 4.12 -3.79
C LEU A 119 1.43 4.91 -3.61
N ARG A 120 0.65 4.64 -2.57
CA ARG A 120 -0.53 5.44 -2.22
C ARG A 120 -0.16 6.61 -1.30
N LYS A 121 -1.06 7.61 -1.26
CA LYS A 121 -0.87 8.84 -0.47
C LYS A 121 -1.08 8.61 1.03
N ALA A 122 -2.07 7.80 1.37
CA ALA A 122 -2.54 7.61 2.73
C ALA A 122 -1.71 6.57 3.50
N GLY A 123 -1.61 6.76 4.82
CA GLY A 123 -0.95 5.84 5.74
C GLY A 123 0.57 5.99 5.82
N TYR A 124 1.14 5.35 6.84
CA TYR A 124 2.59 5.21 7.05
C TYR A 124 3.01 3.79 6.63
N PRO A 125 3.72 3.61 5.52
CA PRO A 125 4.08 2.28 5.05
C PRO A 125 5.20 1.66 5.89
N CYS A 126 5.04 0.37 6.21
CA CYS A 126 6.05 -0.46 6.84
C CYS A 126 6.47 -1.57 5.88
N VAL A 127 7.76 -1.76 5.68
CA VAL A 127 8.33 -2.85 4.89
C VAL A 127 8.82 -3.94 5.82
N PHE A 128 8.40 -5.18 5.56
CA PHE A 128 8.86 -6.32 6.32
C PHE A 128 10.30 -6.70 5.93
N TYR A 129 11.18 -6.85 6.92
CA TYR A 129 12.58 -7.20 6.70
C TYR A 129 12.74 -8.57 6.02
N GLY A 130 11.87 -9.54 6.34
CA GLY A 130 11.86 -10.85 5.71
C GLY A 130 11.53 -10.80 4.22
N ASP A 131 10.67 -9.87 3.76
CA ASP A 131 10.45 -9.65 2.33
C ASP A 131 11.64 -8.96 1.67
N LEU A 132 12.32 -8.06 2.39
CA LEU A 132 13.47 -7.35 1.84
C LEU A 132 14.68 -8.28 1.63
N GLU A 133 15.03 -9.08 2.62
CA GLU A 133 16.26 -9.88 2.58
C GLU A 133 16.02 -11.38 2.29
N GLY A 134 14.76 -11.85 2.36
CA GLY A 134 14.38 -13.26 2.28
C GLY A 134 14.34 -13.92 3.67
N ILE A 135 13.79 -15.15 3.72
CA ILE A 135 13.68 -15.96 4.94
C ILE A 135 14.10 -17.39 4.57
N ASP A 136 15.38 -17.72 4.78
CA ASP A 136 15.96 -18.98 4.33
C ASP A 136 15.28 -20.22 4.89
N TYR A 137 14.93 -20.20 6.17
CA TYR A 137 14.28 -21.36 6.84
C TYR A 137 12.82 -21.60 6.38
N GLU A 138 12.19 -20.61 5.74
CA GLU A 138 10.85 -20.72 5.12
C GLU A 138 10.91 -20.85 3.59
N ASN A 139 12.09 -20.86 2.99
CA ASN A 139 12.32 -20.82 1.55
C ASN A 139 11.64 -19.61 0.86
N ILE A 140 11.57 -18.49 1.53
CA ILE A 140 11.02 -17.23 1.01
C ILE A 140 12.15 -16.41 0.41
N SER A 141 12.08 -16.17 -0.89
CA SER A 141 13.09 -15.40 -1.62
C SER A 141 12.97 -13.91 -1.37
N SER A 142 14.10 -13.22 -1.31
CA SER A 142 14.19 -11.76 -1.21
C SER A 142 13.42 -11.05 -2.33
N LYS A 143 12.72 -9.97 -1.98
CA LYS A 143 12.06 -9.02 -2.91
C LYS A 143 12.82 -7.69 -3.01
N LYS A 144 14.09 -7.69 -2.64
CA LYS A 144 14.94 -6.49 -2.46
C LYS A 144 14.93 -5.57 -3.68
N GLU A 145 15.13 -6.11 -4.87
CA GLU A 145 15.19 -5.29 -6.09
C GLU A 145 13.86 -4.56 -6.35
N MET A 146 12.75 -5.28 -6.28
CA MET A 146 11.41 -4.72 -6.43
C MET A 146 11.13 -3.65 -5.35
N LEU A 147 11.43 -3.96 -4.09
CA LEU A 147 11.19 -3.05 -2.96
C LEU A 147 12.04 -1.78 -3.05
N GLN A 148 13.30 -1.88 -3.43
CA GLN A 148 14.17 -0.72 -3.63
C GLN A 148 13.64 0.19 -4.74
N GLN A 149 13.13 -0.39 -5.83
CA GLN A 149 12.53 0.36 -6.92
C GLN A 149 11.24 1.06 -6.48
N LEU A 150 10.34 0.38 -5.77
CA LEU A 150 9.11 0.97 -5.22
C LEU A 150 9.41 2.08 -4.19
N LEU A 151 10.39 1.89 -3.32
CA LEU A 151 10.83 2.91 -2.36
C LEU A 151 11.43 4.14 -3.06
N SER A 152 12.18 3.94 -4.14
CA SER A 152 12.68 5.03 -4.97
C SER A 152 11.55 5.83 -5.61
N LEU A 153 10.56 5.14 -6.18
CA LEU A 153 9.35 5.77 -6.74
C LEU A 153 8.55 6.53 -5.67
N ARG A 154 8.34 5.92 -4.49
CA ARG A 154 7.70 6.63 -3.37
C ARG A 154 8.43 7.94 -3.05
N LYS A 155 9.75 7.90 -2.93
CA LYS A 155 10.56 9.10 -2.63
C LYS A 155 10.40 10.19 -3.69
N GLN A 156 10.24 9.81 -4.96
CA GLN A 156 10.13 10.74 -6.09
C GLN A 156 8.71 11.30 -6.26
N TYR A 157 7.67 10.52 -5.88
CA TYR A 157 6.27 10.82 -6.14
C TYR A 157 5.41 10.86 -4.85
N ASN A 158 6.02 11.03 -3.67
CA ASN A 158 5.31 11.08 -2.38
C ASN A 158 4.37 12.29 -2.24
N GLU A 159 4.63 13.35 -2.98
CA GLU A 159 3.83 14.57 -2.99
C GLU A 159 2.71 14.50 -4.05
N GLY A 160 1.80 15.48 -3.97
CA GLY A 160 0.76 15.67 -4.97
C GLY A 160 -0.56 14.99 -4.67
N ASN A 161 -1.44 15.09 -5.65
CA ASN A 161 -2.79 14.52 -5.57
C ASN A 161 -2.78 13.06 -5.97
N GLN A 162 -3.79 12.34 -5.49
CA GLN A 162 -4.10 10.98 -5.91
C GLN A 162 -5.49 10.97 -6.53
N GLU A 163 -5.62 10.27 -7.66
CA GLU A 163 -6.89 10.03 -8.33
C GLU A 163 -7.04 8.52 -8.56
N ASP A 164 -8.12 7.96 -8.03
CA ASP A 164 -8.38 6.52 -8.05
C ASP A 164 -9.32 6.13 -9.20
N TYR A 165 -9.00 5.02 -9.86
CA TYR A 165 -9.77 4.40 -10.94
C TYR A 165 -10.17 2.98 -10.52
N PHE A 166 -10.96 2.89 -9.44
CA PHE A 166 -11.41 1.64 -8.81
C PHE A 166 -12.84 1.28 -9.27
N ASN A 167 -13.09 1.36 -10.55
CA ASN A 167 -14.39 1.18 -11.19
C ASN A 167 -14.56 -0.18 -11.89
N HIS A 168 -13.75 -1.18 -11.54
CA HIS A 168 -13.82 -2.53 -12.08
C HIS A 168 -13.39 -3.54 -11.02
N PRO A 169 -14.10 -4.66 -10.82
CA PRO A 169 -13.87 -5.58 -9.71
C PRO A 169 -12.49 -6.26 -9.73
N HIS A 170 -11.85 -6.38 -10.89
CA HIS A 170 -10.57 -7.07 -11.01
C HIS A 170 -9.43 -6.21 -11.56
N LEU A 171 -9.72 -5.02 -12.06
CA LEU A 171 -8.73 -4.15 -12.67
C LEU A 171 -8.82 -2.76 -12.05
N ILE A 172 -7.87 -2.41 -11.22
CA ILE A 172 -7.80 -1.11 -10.56
C ILE A 172 -6.55 -0.34 -10.97
N GLY A 173 -6.58 0.96 -10.79
CA GLY A 173 -5.43 1.82 -11.00
C GLY A 173 -5.58 3.14 -10.28
N TRP A 174 -4.49 3.88 -10.18
CA TRP A 174 -4.51 5.24 -9.66
C TRP A 174 -3.37 6.06 -10.25
N ILE A 175 -3.54 7.37 -10.21
CA ILE A 175 -2.53 8.34 -10.59
C ILE A 175 -2.04 9.07 -9.33
N ARG A 176 -0.73 9.22 -9.18
CA ARG A 176 -0.09 10.19 -8.29
C ARG A 176 0.45 11.32 -9.16
N ARG A 177 0.03 12.55 -8.88
CA ARG A 177 0.39 13.69 -9.73
C ARG A 177 0.70 14.94 -8.92
N THR A 178 1.85 15.56 -9.22
CA THR A 178 2.21 16.94 -8.86
C THR A 178 1.96 17.86 -10.06
N GLN A 179 2.42 19.10 -9.99
CA GLN A 179 2.38 20.01 -11.15
C GLN A 179 3.35 19.62 -12.27
N THR A 180 4.40 18.86 -11.97
CA THR A 180 5.51 18.57 -12.90
C THR A 180 5.76 17.10 -13.14
N LYS A 181 5.16 16.22 -12.36
CA LYS A 181 5.40 14.77 -12.42
C LYS A 181 4.10 14.01 -12.19
N ALA A 182 3.92 12.94 -12.95
CA ALA A 182 2.87 11.97 -12.69
C ALA A 182 3.42 10.54 -12.74
N MET A 183 2.78 9.66 -11.98
CA MET A 183 3.02 8.22 -11.97
C MET A 183 1.67 7.54 -12.06
N ALA A 184 1.52 6.61 -13.01
CA ALA A 184 0.33 5.79 -13.19
C ALA A 184 0.59 4.37 -12.70
N ILE A 185 -0.29 3.85 -11.85
CA ILE A 185 -0.23 2.49 -11.37
C ILE A 185 -1.50 1.78 -11.83
N ILE A 186 -1.35 0.58 -12.36
CA ILE A 186 -2.45 -0.31 -12.76
C ILE A 186 -2.13 -1.72 -12.27
N MET A 187 -3.15 -2.47 -11.84
CA MET A 187 -2.98 -3.84 -11.39
C MET A 187 -4.26 -4.64 -11.50
N THR A 188 -4.10 -5.95 -11.58
CA THR A 188 -5.22 -6.90 -11.65
C THR A 188 -4.93 -8.17 -10.83
N ASN A 189 -5.96 -8.68 -10.15
CA ASN A 189 -5.94 -9.99 -9.49
C ASN A 189 -6.46 -11.12 -10.40
N SER A 190 -6.78 -10.83 -11.66
CA SER A 190 -7.36 -11.77 -12.63
C SER A 190 -6.70 -11.57 -14.01
N THR A 191 -7.50 -11.48 -15.06
CA THR A 191 -7.03 -11.25 -16.44
C THR A 191 -6.51 -9.81 -16.59
N GLY A 192 -5.42 -9.65 -17.32
CA GLY A 192 -4.85 -8.37 -17.68
C GLY A 192 -5.80 -7.49 -18.47
N GLY A 193 -5.48 -6.20 -18.54
CA GLY A 193 -6.36 -5.27 -19.23
C GLY A 193 -5.79 -3.87 -19.34
N ILE A 194 -6.60 -3.00 -19.92
CA ILE A 194 -6.27 -1.59 -20.16
C ILE A 194 -7.18 -0.71 -19.33
N LYS A 195 -6.63 0.36 -18.79
CA LYS A 195 -7.38 1.41 -18.10
C LYS A 195 -6.92 2.78 -18.58
N SER A 196 -7.85 3.55 -19.12
CA SER A 196 -7.59 4.93 -19.50
C SER A 196 -7.54 5.81 -18.25
N MET A 197 -6.41 6.47 -18.00
CA MET A 197 -6.21 7.30 -16.81
C MET A 197 -5.56 8.63 -17.18
N TYR A 198 -5.95 9.70 -16.47
CA TYR A 198 -5.52 11.07 -16.73
C TYR A 198 -4.22 11.41 -16.00
N VAL A 199 -3.15 11.70 -16.73
CA VAL A 199 -1.85 12.12 -16.17
C VAL A 199 -1.61 13.62 -16.26
N GLY A 200 -2.36 14.33 -17.12
CA GLY A 200 -2.24 15.78 -17.32
C GLY A 200 -2.05 16.15 -18.79
N LYS A 201 -2.67 17.26 -19.22
CA LYS A 201 -2.51 17.79 -20.59
C LYS A 201 -1.09 18.28 -20.87
N GLU A 202 -0.34 18.61 -19.85
CA GLU A 202 1.06 19.02 -19.93
C GLU A 202 1.98 17.89 -20.43
N ASP A 203 1.54 16.64 -20.27
CA ASP A 203 2.27 15.44 -20.73
C ASP A 203 1.77 14.88 -22.06
N ARG A 204 0.87 15.60 -22.78
CA ARG A 204 0.43 15.19 -24.13
C ARG A 204 1.63 14.92 -25.05
N HIS A 205 1.53 13.88 -25.85
CA HIS A 205 2.58 13.39 -26.77
C HIS A 205 3.86 12.88 -26.10
N CYS A 206 3.91 12.82 -24.74
CA CYS A 206 4.98 12.16 -24.04
C CYS A 206 4.73 10.67 -23.92
N TYR A 207 5.80 9.90 -23.82
CA TYR A 207 5.71 8.49 -23.49
C TYR A 207 5.83 8.29 -21.99
N TYR A 208 5.04 7.33 -21.51
CA TYR A 208 5.15 6.75 -20.18
C TYR A 208 5.64 5.32 -20.30
N VAL A 209 6.65 4.93 -19.51
CA VAL A 209 7.31 3.62 -19.58
C VAL A 209 7.07 2.87 -18.28
N ASN A 210 6.71 1.57 -18.39
CA ASN A 210 6.63 0.71 -17.23
C ASN A 210 8.02 0.47 -16.66
N VAL A 211 8.22 0.86 -15.39
CA VAL A 211 9.54 0.80 -14.73
C VAL A 211 10.01 -0.64 -14.44
N PHE A 212 9.07 -1.61 -14.38
CA PHE A 212 9.36 -3.03 -14.18
C PHE A 212 9.52 -3.80 -15.50
N ASN A 213 9.06 -3.20 -16.61
CA ASN A 213 9.17 -3.76 -17.95
C ASN A 213 9.35 -2.62 -18.95
N GLY A 214 10.56 -2.23 -19.20
CA GLY A 214 10.90 -1.08 -20.06
C GLY A 214 10.43 -1.16 -21.52
N TYR A 215 9.86 -2.30 -21.96
CA TYR A 215 9.28 -2.46 -23.30
C TYR A 215 7.83 -1.96 -23.38
N GLN A 216 7.13 -1.89 -22.27
CA GLN A 216 5.75 -1.39 -22.24
C GLN A 216 5.76 0.13 -22.18
N ARG A 217 5.25 0.76 -23.24
CA ARG A 217 5.21 2.22 -23.41
C ARG A 217 3.79 2.67 -23.75
N VAL A 218 3.36 3.76 -23.14
CA VAL A 218 2.05 4.38 -23.37
C VAL A 218 2.25 5.81 -23.85
N LEU A 219 1.69 6.13 -25.01
CA LEU A 219 1.66 7.51 -25.54
C LEU A 219 0.46 8.25 -24.92
N ILE A 220 0.72 9.41 -24.34
CA ILE A 220 -0.34 10.27 -23.80
C ILE A 220 -1.01 11.06 -24.94
N ASN A 221 -2.32 11.00 -24.98
CA ASN A 221 -3.13 11.66 -26.00
C ASN A 221 -3.26 13.19 -25.79
N GLU A 222 -3.92 13.88 -26.72
CA GLU A 222 -4.15 15.34 -26.69
C GLU A 222 -4.87 15.83 -25.44
N ASP A 223 -5.70 14.98 -24.84
CA ASP A 223 -6.49 15.31 -23.64
C ASP A 223 -5.77 14.99 -22.33
N GLY A 224 -4.55 14.43 -22.40
CA GLY A 224 -3.74 14.08 -21.23
C GLY A 224 -4.04 12.69 -20.63
N TYR A 225 -4.70 11.82 -21.38
CA TYR A 225 -4.97 10.44 -20.99
C TYR A 225 -3.97 9.47 -21.63
N GLY A 226 -3.65 8.42 -20.90
CA GLY A 226 -2.95 7.24 -21.40
C GLY A 226 -3.75 5.98 -21.16
N ASP A 227 -3.68 5.05 -22.13
CA ASP A 227 -4.27 3.71 -22.03
C ASP A 227 -3.24 2.76 -21.42
N PHE A 228 -3.18 2.76 -20.09
CA PHE A 228 -2.22 1.97 -19.32
C PHE A 228 -2.65 0.50 -19.27
N TYR A 229 -1.68 -0.40 -19.38
CA TYR A 229 -1.88 -1.84 -19.48
C TYR A 229 -1.15 -2.57 -18.37
N CYS A 230 -1.72 -3.68 -17.87
CA CYS A 230 -1.01 -4.70 -17.11
C CYS A 230 -1.38 -6.11 -17.57
N GLU A 231 -0.47 -7.04 -17.36
CA GLU A 231 -0.63 -8.47 -17.69
C GLU A 231 -1.51 -9.17 -16.64
N ASP A 232 -1.89 -10.43 -16.93
CA ASP A 232 -2.69 -11.26 -16.03
C ASP A 232 -2.03 -11.40 -14.66
N LYS A 233 -2.83 -11.26 -13.58
CA LYS A 233 -2.37 -11.39 -12.18
C LYS A 233 -1.07 -10.60 -11.91
N ASN A 234 -0.99 -9.37 -12.45
CA ASN A 234 0.21 -8.56 -12.40
C ASN A 234 -0.10 -7.10 -12.07
N PHE A 235 0.96 -6.32 -11.90
CA PHE A 235 0.91 -4.87 -11.74
C PHE A 235 1.89 -4.20 -12.69
N ALA A 236 1.65 -2.94 -12.99
CA ALA A 236 2.55 -2.09 -13.76
C ALA A 236 2.60 -0.69 -13.18
N VAL A 237 3.77 -0.08 -13.18
CA VAL A 237 3.99 1.30 -12.73
C VAL A 237 4.64 2.08 -13.85
N TYR A 238 3.96 3.08 -14.33
CA TYR A 238 4.39 3.90 -15.45
C TYR A 238 4.80 5.29 -14.98
N VAL A 239 5.93 5.75 -15.46
CA VAL A 239 6.44 7.10 -15.26
C VAL A 239 6.82 7.71 -16.60
N LYS A 240 6.84 9.03 -16.68
CA LYS A 240 7.27 9.76 -17.88
C LYS A 240 8.72 9.39 -18.20
N GLU A 241 8.98 9.11 -19.49
CA GLU A 241 10.30 8.82 -20.04
C GLU A 241 11.22 10.04 -20.01
#